data_8d43e3f8e2284c423bd51b23d59eac0c
#
_entry.id   8d43e3f8e2284c423bd51b23d59eac0c
#
_cell.length_a   1.000
_cell.length_b   1.000
_cell.length_c   1.000
_cell.angle_alpha   90.00
_cell.angle_beta   90.00
_cell.angle_gamma   90.00
#
_symmetry.space_group_name_H-M   'P 1'
#
loop_
_entity.id
_entity.type
_entity.pdbx_description
1 polymer ?
#
loop_
_entity_poly.entity_id
_entity_poly.type
_entity_poly.pdbx_seq_one_letter_code
_entity_poly.pdbx_strand_id
1 'polypeptide(L)'
;MWNLFKKEKSKKLVAPVDGKLIPLSQVKDEAFASGALGTGYAVMFDGNKVVAPADGTIEACFPTGHAVGIKTSFSEIIVHIGIDTVQMEGKGFHVLVKNGDVVKTGDVIVEVDSNVIKEYGFDPVTMVLLTNGKDIKLESEN
;
A
#
# COMPACT_ATOMS: atom_id res chain seq x y z
N MET A 1 3.17 -20.41 23.45
CA MET A 1 1.99 -19.57 23.18
C MET A 1 2.32 -18.21 22.62
N TRP A 2 3.25 -17.52 23.21
CA TRP A 2 3.70 -16.23 22.67
C TRP A 2 4.18 -16.32 21.24
N ASN A 3 4.98 -17.34 20.94
CA ASN A 3 5.54 -17.47 19.61
C ASN A 3 4.46 -17.67 18.55
N LEU A 4 3.40 -18.34 18.94
CA LEU A 4 2.29 -18.57 18.03
C LEU A 4 1.59 -17.27 17.68
N PHE A 5 1.34 -16.41 18.67
CA PHE A 5 0.74 -15.11 18.42
C PHE A 5 1.64 -14.24 17.56
N LYS A 6 2.93 -14.27 17.82
CA LYS A 6 3.86 -13.48 17.01
C LYS A 6 3.85 -13.90 15.56
N LYS A 7 3.76 -15.20 15.31
CA LYS A 7 3.69 -15.69 13.94
C LYS A 7 2.46 -15.19 13.23
N GLU A 8 1.33 -15.21 13.92
CA GLU A 8 0.10 -14.73 13.32
C GLU A 8 0.16 -13.24 13.06
N LYS A 9 0.73 -12.48 13.99
CA LYS A 9 0.88 -11.05 13.81
C LYS A 9 1.75 -10.72 12.61
N SER A 10 2.80 -11.51 12.37
CA SER A 10 3.70 -11.24 11.26
C SER A 10 3.04 -11.44 9.90
N LYS A 11 1.86 -12.05 9.88
CA LYS A 11 1.10 -12.28 8.65
C LYS A 11 -0.04 -11.30 8.48
N LYS A 12 -0.13 -10.31 9.37
CA LYS A 12 -1.20 -9.32 9.29
C LYS A 12 -0.68 -8.04 8.70
N LEU A 13 -1.57 -7.34 8.03
CA LEU A 13 -1.28 -6.06 7.40
C LEU A 13 -2.19 -5.00 7.99
N VAL A 14 -1.68 -3.79 8.12
CA VAL A 14 -2.52 -2.64 8.46
C VAL A 14 -2.82 -1.87 7.18
N ALA A 15 -3.84 -1.02 7.21
CA ALA A 15 -4.15 -0.17 6.07
C ALA A 15 -3.02 0.82 5.87
N PRO A 16 -2.61 1.05 4.61
CA PRO A 16 -1.51 1.97 4.32
C PRO A 16 -1.90 3.43 4.43
N VAL A 17 -3.19 3.75 4.42
CA VAL A 17 -3.70 5.13 4.42
C VAL A 17 -4.98 5.17 5.24
N ASP A 18 -5.35 6.37 5.66
CA ASP A 18 -6.65 6.61 6.27
C ASP A 18 -7.72 6.57 5.20
N GLY A 19 -8.91 6.04 5.56
CA GLY A 19 -10.02 6.01 4.65
C GLY A 19 -10.83 4.74 4.81
N LYS A 20 -11.76 4.54 3.88
CA LYS A 20 -12.66 3.41 3.92
C LYS A 20 -12.05 2.21 3.22
N LEU A 21 -12.00 1.09 3.93
CA LEU A 21 -11.54 -0.18 3.37
C LEU A 21 -12.59 -0.74 2.40
N ILE A 22 -12.15 -1.15 1.21
CA ILE A 22 -13.02 -1.77 0.23
C ILE A 22 -12.34 -3.01 -0.35
N PRO A 23 -13.14 -3.95 -0.87
CA PRO A 23 -12.55 -5.07 -1.61
C PRO A 23 -11.84 -4.59 -2.86
N LEU A 24 -10.78 -5.28 -3.23
CA LEU A 24 -10.03 -4.94 -4.43
C LEU A 24 -10.92 -4.96 -5.68
N SER A 25 -11.93 -5.83 -5.69
CA SER A 25 -12.85 -5.96 -6.81
C SER A 25 -13.69 -4.70 -7.06
N GLN A 26 -13.75 -3.79 -6.09
CA GLN A 26 -14.50 -2.54 -6.25
C GLN A 26 -13.66 -1.40 -6.80
N VAL A 27 -12.38 -1.62 -7.00
CA VAL A 27 -11.50 -0.60 -7.59
C VAL A 27 -11.90 -0.39 -9.04
N LYS A 28 -11.91 0.87 -9.47
CA LYS A 28 -12.38 1.25 -10.81
C LYS A 28 -11.28 1.14 -11.84
N ASP A 29 -10.59 0.03 -11.84
CA ASP A 29 -9.56 -0.29 -12.81
C ASP A 29 -9.50 -1.79 -12.92
N GLU A 30 -9.75 -2.32 -14.11
CA GLU A 30 -9.91 -3.76 -14.31
C GLU A 30 -8.64 -4.53 -13.97
N ALA A 31 -7.47 -3.96 -14.24
CA ALA A 31 -6.21 -4.65 -13.96
C ALA A 31 -6.05 -4.93 -12.47
N PHE A 32 -6.50 -4.00 -11.62
CA PHE A 32 -6.45 -4.19 -10.17
C PHE A 32 -7.65 -5.00 -9.69
N ALA A 33 -8.83 -4.66 -10.16
CA ALA A 33 -10.07 -5.26 -9.65
C ALA A 33 -10.14 -6.76 -9.95
N SER A 34 -9.55 -7.20 -11.05
CA SER A 34 -9.56 -8.61 -11.45
C SER A 34 -8.58 -9.45 -10.64
N GLY A 35 -7.66 -8.83 -9.92
CA GLY A 35 -6.60 -9.57 -9.23
C GLY A 35 -5.43 -9.93 -10.11
N ALA A 36 -5.42 -9.46 -11.36
CA ALA A 36 -4.34 -9.80 -12.31
C ALA A 36 -2.98 -9.30 -11.84
N LEU A 37 -2.95 -8.20 -11.10
CA LEU A 37 -1.70 -7.60 -10.60
C LEU A 37 -1.36 -8.06 -9.19
N GLY A 38 -2.18 -8.93 -8.61
CA GLY A 38 -1.98 -9.46 -7.28
C GLY A 38 -3.28 -9.45 -6.50
N THR A 39 -3.33 -10.24 -5.43
CA THR A 39 -4.46 -10.22 -4.50
C THR A 39 -4.20 -9.13 -3.45
N GLY A 40 -5.22 -8.76 -2.73
CA GLY A 40 -5.05 -7.76 -1.67
C GLY A 40 -6.31 -7.01 -1.37
N TYR A 41 -6.14 -5.74 -1.05
CA TYR A 41 -7.27 -4.90 -0.66
C TYR A 41 -6.99 -3.45 -1.03
N ALA A 42 -8.02 -2.63 -0.90
CA ALA A 42 -7.94 -1.22 -1.26
C ALA A 42 -8.55 -0.36 -0.16
N VAL A 43 -8.10 0.88 -0.11
CA VAL A 43 -8.62 1.88 0.84
C VAL A 43 -8.95 3.13 0.04
N MET A 44 -10.14 3.68 0.26
CA MET A 44 -10.52 4.96 -0.34
C MET A 44 -9.79 6.05 0.44
N PHE A 45 -8.62 6.43 -0.08
CA PHE A 45 -7.67 7.29 0.63
C PHE A 45 -8.27 8.67 0.89
N ASP A 46 -8.23 9.06 2.16
CA ASP A 46 -8.68 10.39 2.61
C ASP A 46 -7.71 10.84 3.70
N GLY A 47 -6.64 11.49 3.29
CA GLY A 47 -5.60 11.89 4.21
C GLY A 47 -4.35 12.39 3.50
N ASN A 48 -3.21 12.35 4.19
CA ASN A 48 -1.98 12.91 3.66
C ASN A 48 -0.72 12.07 3.95
N LYS A 49 -0.90 10.85 4.43
CA LYS A 49 0.23 9.98 4.76
C LYS A 49 -0.01 8.58 4.24
N VAL A 50 1.06 7.95 3.78
CA VAL A 50 1.05 6.54 3.41
C VAL A 50 2.06 5.85 4.31
N VAL A 51 1.63 4.77 4.98
CA VAL A 51 2.47 4.07 5.94
C VAL A 51 2.74 2.64 5.48
N ALA A 52 3.82 2.07 6.01
CA ALA A 52 4.15 0.68 5.73
C ALA A 52 3.08 -0.23 6.33
N PRO A 53 2.46 -1.11 5.54
CA PRO A 53 1.42 -2.01 6.07
C PRO A 53 1.99 -3.14 6.91
N ALA A 54 3.30 -3.39 6.84
CA ALA A 54 3.96 -4.47 7.57
C ALA A 54 5.42 -4.15 7.72
N ASP A 55 6.08 -4.85 8.65
CA ASP A 55 7.53 -4.76 8.79
C ASP A 55 8.19 -5.35 7.55
N GLY A 56 9.26 -4.74 7.11
CA GLY A 56 9.97 -5.28 5.96
C GLY A 56 11.09 -4.38 5.47
N THR A 57 11.55 -4.66 4.26
CA THR A 57 12.61 -3.92 3.61
C THR A 57 12.10 -3.35 2.30
N ILE A 58 12.38 -2.10 2.05
CA ILE A 58 11.99 -1.45 0.79
C ILE A 58 12.79 -2.07 -0.35
N GLU A 59 12.10 -2.69 -1.30
CA GLU A 59 12.74 -3.34 -2.44
C GLU A 59 12.68 -2.52 -3.71
N ALA A 60 11.59 -1.79 -3.88
CA ALA A 60 11.37 -1.02 -5.10
C ALA A 60 10.62 0.24 -4.74
N CYS A 61 11.33 1.36 -4.82
CA CYS A 61 10.72 2.67 -4.61
C CYS A 61 10.71 3.38 -5.95
N PHE A 62 9.53 3.55 -6.52
CA PHE A 62 9.40 4.18 -7.83
C PHE A 62 9.72 5.66 -7.71
N PRO A 63 10.51 6.21 -8.65
CA PRO A 63 10.91 7.62 -8.55
C PRO A 63 9.73 8.58 -8.48
N THR A 64 8.59 8.23 -9.09
CA THR A 64 7.38 9.04 -9.05
C THR A 64 6.63 8.94 -7.74
N GLY A 65 7.05 8.05 -6.84
CA GLY A 65 6.46 7.93 -5.50
C GLY A 65 5.10 7.26 -5.43
N HIS A 66 4.52 6.89 -6.56
CA HIS A 66 3.16 6.34 -6.59
C HIS A 66 3.11 4.86 -6.18
N ALA A 67 4.23 4.18 -6.14
CA ALA A 67 4.25 2.76 -5.78
C ALA A 67 5.53 2.45 -5.01
N VAL A 68 5.39 1.62 -3.98
CA VAL A 68 6.50 1.19 -3.13
C VAL A 68 6.36 -0.30 -2.89
N GLY A 69 7.41 -1.06 -3.24
CA GLY A 69 7.47 -2.49 -2.98
C GLY A 69 8.18 -2.77 -1.69
N ILE A 70 7.63 -3.64 -0.87
CA ILE A 70 8.18 -4.00 0.44
C ILE A 70 8.27 -5.52 0.51
N LYS A 71 9.46 -6.00 0.85
CA LYS A 71 9.66 -7.43 1.10
C LYS A 71 9.47 -7.69 2.58
N THR A 72 8.47 -8.48 2.91
CA THR A 72 8.18 -8.86 4.29
C THR A 72 8.64 -10.29 4.55
N SER A 73 8.51 -10.76 5.79
CA SER A 73 8.90 -12.13 6.15
C SER A 73 7.95 -13.17 5.54
N PHE A 74 6.79 -12.76 5.05
CA PHE A 74 5.77 -13.72 4.58
C PHE A 74 5.32 -13.45 3.14
N SER A 75 5.61 -12.28 2.59
CA SER A 75 5.14 -11.94 1.25
C SER A 75 5.88 -10.73 0.72
N GLU A 76 5.84 -10.56 -0.59
CA GLU A 76 6.23 -9.31 -1.23
C GLU A 76 4.97 -8.53 -1.51
N ILE A 77 4.94 -7.28 -1.08
CA ILE A 77 3.76 -6.44 -1.23
C ILE A 77 4.11 -5.19 -1.98
N ILE A 78 3.12 -4.66 -2.69
CA ILE A 78 3.24 -3.36 -3.36
C ILE A 78 2.14 -2.48 -2.79
N VAL A 79 2.53 -1.30 -2.31
CA VAL A 79 1.60 -0.25 -1.94
C VAL A 79 1.49 0.65 -3.16
N HIS A 80 0.33 0.66 -3.81
CA HIS A 80 0.10 1.44 -5.03
C HIS A 80 -0.87 2.56 -4.71
N ILE A 81 -0.41 3.79 -4.86
CA ILE A 81 -1.14 4.97 -4.43
C ILE A 81 -1.87 5.57 -5.63
N GLY A 82 -3.18 5.41 -5.64
CA GLY A 82 -4.03 5.96 -6.69
C GLY A 82 -4.01 5.15 -7.98
N ILE A 83 -4.87 5.54 -8.90
CA ILE A 83 -4.96 4.93 -10.23
C ILE A 83 -4.41 5.91 -11.25
N ASP A 84 -3.48 5.44 -12.08
CA ASP A 84 -2.82 6.23 -13.12
C ASP A 84 -1.99 7.40 -12.57
N THR A 85 -1.70 7.39 -11.28
CA THR A 85 -0.97 8.48 -10.62
C THR A 85 0.48 8.58 -11.06
N VAL A 86 1.01 7.58 -11.75
CA VAL A 86 2.31 7.69 -12.40
C VAL A 86 2.33 8.91 -13.36
N GLN A 87 1.18 9.25 -13.92
CA GLN A 87 1.04 10.39 -14.83
C GLN A 87 1.22 11.74 -14.14
N MET A 88 1.19 11.77 -12.82
CA MET A 88 1.49 13.00 -12.07
C MET A 88 2.98 13.31 -12.04
N GLU A 89 3.80 12.36 -12.48
CA GLU A 89 5.24 12.53 -12.59
C GLU A 89 5.91 12.94 -11.28
N GLY A 90 5.37 12.42 -10.17
CA GLY A 90 5.90 12.68 -8.83
C GLY A 90 5.40 13.95 -8.19
N LYS A 91 4.65 14.76 -8.89
CA LYS A 91 4.15 16.03 -8.34
C LYS A 91 3.18 15.74 -7.20
N GLY A 92 3.45 16.37 -6.06
CA GLY A 92 2.63 16.16 -4.87
C GLY A 92 3.05 14.97 -4.03
N PHE A 93 3.94 14.11 -4.51
CA PHE A 93 4.44 12.96 -3.77
C PHE A 93 5.79 13.29 -3.14
N HIS A 94 5.90 13.03 -1.85
CA HIS A 94 7.14 13.22 -1.11
C HIS A 94 7.57 11.88 -0.53
N VAL A 95 8.55 11.25 -1.15
CA VAL A 95 9.00 9.91 -0.76
C VAL A 95 10.00 10.01 0.38
N LEU A 96 9.76 9.26 1.44
CA LEU A 96 10.58 9.33 2.67
C LEU A 96 11.51 8.13 2.82
N VAL A 97 11.46 7.18 1.91
CA VAL A 97 12.26 5.94 2.00
C VAL A 97 12.98 5.70 0.69
N LYS A 98 13.97 4.83 0.73
CA LYS A 98 14.71 4.41 -0.46
C LYS A 98 14.95 2.92 -0.41
N ASN A 99 15.35 2.35 -1.54
CA ASN A 99 15.64 0.93 -1.64
C ASN A 99 16.66 0.53 -0.58
N GLY A 100 16.36 -0.56 0.12
CA GLY A 100 17.23 -1.08 1.17
C GLY A 100 16.85 -0.62 2.57
N ASP A 101 16.00 0.38 2.71
CA ASP A 101 15.56 0.84 4.03
C ASP A 101 14.72 -0.23 4.72
N VAL A 102 14.95 -0.41 6.01
CA VAL A 102 14.13 -1.28 6.85
C VAL A 102 13.03 -0.42 7.46
N VAL A 103 11.79 -0.88 7.34
CA VAL A 103 10.63 -0.15 7.86
C VAL A 103 9.85 -1.04 8.83
N LYS A 104 9.18 -0.37 9.76
CA LYS A 104 8.26 -1.01 10.68
C LYS A 104 6.84 -0.66 10.30
N THR A 105 5.92 -1.54 10.62
CA THR A 105 4.49 -1.29 10.43
C THR A 105 4.12 0.07 10.99
N GLY A 106 3.50 0.90 10.17
CA GLY A 106 3.09 2.23 10.58
C GLY A 106 4.08 3.33 10.28
N ASP A 107 5.30 3.02 9.87
CA ASP A 107 6.27 4.06 9.46
C ASP A 107 5.74 4.77 8.22
N VAL A 108 5.84 6.10 8.22
CA VAL A 108 5.43 6.89 7.05
C VAL A 108 6.45 6.67 5.93
N ILE A 109 5.98 6.21 4.79
CA ILE A 109 6.86 5.94 3.65
C ILE A 109 6.71 6.97 2.54
N VAL A 110 5.50 7.54 2.39
CA VAL A 110 5.25 8.59 1.40
C VAL A 110 4.29 9.59 2.01
N GLU A 111 4.49 10.86 1.72
CA GLU A 111 3.52 11.90 2.04
C GLU A 111 2.89 12.40 0.74
N VAL A 112 1.58 12.38 0.69
CA VAL A 112 0.82 12.91 -0.44
C VAL A 112 -0.59 13.19 0.03
N ASP A 113 -1.12 14.34 -0.34
CA ASP A 113 -2.49 14.71 0.01
C ASP A 113 -3.46 14.10 -1.00
N SER A 114 -4.42 13.33 -0.50
CA SER A 114 -5.40 12.68 -1.37
C SER A 114 -6.19 13.70 -2.19
N ASN A 115 -6.38 14.91 -1.67
CA ASN A 115 -7.07 15.96 -2.41
C ASN A 115 -6.25 16.45 -3.60
N VAL A 116 -4.93 16.45 -3.49
CA VAL A 116 -4.06 16.82 -4.61
C VAL A 116 -4.19 15.80 -5.74
N ILE A 117 -4.28 14.52 -5.40
CA ILE A 117 -4.49 13.48 -6.40
C ILE A 117 -5.81 13.73 -7.13
N LYS A 118 -6.87 14.05 -6.39
CA LYS A 118 -8.17 14.35 -6.98
C LYS A 118 -8.13 15.60 -7.87
N GLU A 119 -7.38 16.61 -7.44
CA GLU A 119 -7.26 17.85 -8.22
C GLU A 119 -6.59 17.61 -9.57
N TYR A 120 -5.69 16.62 -9.63
CA TYR A 120 -5.08 16.22 -10.89
C TYR A 120 -6.00 15.38 -11.76
N GLY A 121 -7.19 15.03 -11.25
CA GLY A 121 -8.17 14.23 -11.98
C GLY A 121 -8.02 12.74 -11.79
N PHE A 122 -7.30 12.28 -10.78
CA PHE A 122 -7.08 10.86 -10.56
C PHE A 122 -7.81 10.36 -9.32
N ASP A 123 -8.06 9.06 -9.29
CA ASP A 123 -8.69 8.39 -8.15
C ASP A 123 -7.60 8.10 -7.11
N PRO A 124 -7.74 8.59 -5.86
CA PRO A 124 -6.71 8.38 -4.85
C PRO A 124 -6.77 7.01 -4.19
N VAL A 125 -7.67 6.12 -4.60
CA VAL A 125 -7.76 4.79 -3.99
C VAL A 125 -6.36 4.16 -3.91
N THR A 126 -6.01 3.65 -2.74
CA THR A 126 -4.69 3.10 -2.50
C THR A 126 -4.82 1.61 -2.25
N MET A 127 -3.97 0.82 -2.90
CA MET A 127 -4.08 -0.62 -2.89
C MET A 127 -2.84 -1.25 -2.28
N VAL A 128 -3.06 -2.35 -1.55
CA VAL A 128 -1.98 -3.22 -1.12
C VAL A 128 -2.11 -4.51 -1.89
N LEU A 129 -1.09 -4.83 -2.68
CA LEU A 129 -1.10 -5.99 -3.57
C LEU A 129 -0.07 -6.99 -3.09
N LEU A 130 -0.49 -8.24 -2.93
CA LEU A 130 0.40 -9.34 -2.56
C LEU A 130 0.79 -10.04 -3.86
N THR A 131 2.04 -9.90 -4.24
CA THR A 131 2.47 -10.35 -5.56
C THR A 131 2.74 -11.85 -5.64
N ASN A 132 2.83 -12.53 -4.50
CA ASN A 132 3.01 -13.99 -4.51
C ASN A 132 1.75 -14.76 -4.13
N GLY A 133 0.59 -14.10 -4.14
CA GLY A 133 -0.70 -14.77 -4.08
C GLY A 133 -1.10 -15.36 -2.75
N LYS A 134 -0.53 -14.93 -1.65
CA LYS A 134 -0.88 -15.49 -0.34
C LYS A 134 -2.01 -14.71 0.30
N ASP A 135 -2.88 -15.43 0.98
CA ASP A 135 -3.96 -14.82 1.73
C ASP A 135 -3.45 -14.30 3.06
N ILE A 136 -3.76 -13.06 3.36
CA ILE A 136 -3.28 -12.38 4.57
C ILE A 136 -4.46 -11.75 5.27
N LYS A 137 -4.50 -11.88 6.58
CA LYS A 137 -5.51 -11.19 7.36
C LYS A 137 -5.16 -9.72 7.47
N LEU A 138 -6.19 -8.90 7.37
CA LEU A 138 -6.05 -7.45 7.46
C LEU A 138 -6.31 -7.02 8.90
N GLU A 139 -5.28 -6.55 9.55
CA GLU A 139 -5.37 -6.17 10.95
C GLU A 139 -6.19 -4.92 11.17
N SER A 140 -6.16 -4.01 10.23
CA SER A 140 -6.81 -2.71 10.37
C SER A 140 -8.32 -2.77 10.23
N GLU A 141 -8.88 -3.94 10.05
CA GLU A 141 -10.33 -4.07 10.03
C GLU A 141 -10.97 -3.82 11.37
N ASN A 142 -10.19 -3.76 12.39
CA ASN A 142 -10.70 -3.55 13.76
C ASN A 142 -11.28 -2.17 13.96
#